data_8b5c684adbb231f0a2b5e1827d85c477
#
_entry.id   8b5c684adbb231f0a2b5e1827d85c477
#
_cell.length_a   1.000
_cell.length_b   1.000
_cell.length_c   1.000
_cell.angle_alpha   90.00
_cell.angle_beta   90.00
_cell.angle_gamma   90.00
#
_symmetry.space_group_name_H-M   'P 1'
#
loop_
_entity.id
_entity.type
_entity.pdbx_description
1 polymer ?
#
loop_
_entity_poly.entity_id
_entity_poly.type
_entity_poly.pdbx_seq_one_letter_code
_entity_poly.pdbx_strand_id
1 'polypeptide(L)'
;AYDIEMQTTKMRELPLRSRYYHSEMDSYQIAEGEKYGNLKHSIVIFVCNFDLFAKNRSVYTFESICREDTEIHLQDKRKTIFININGSREGVPKELAHLLDYLKTKTPTDGFTERLEQRVLEIRRDTEWRDDYMTLEMKMDEKYEQGREQGLKEGITKGIEQGIEQGIELGIGQGLRVQIQKKLNKGKSISQIADECEESEEEIWKIIRENGWNV
;
A
#
# COMPACT_ATOMS: atom_id res chain seq x y z
N ALA A 1 -21.04 -18.90 2.86
CA ALA A 1 -20.69 -18.02 1.74
C ALA A 1 -19.19 -18.15 1.44
N TYR A 2 -18.82 -17.95 0.18
CA TYR A 2 -17.44 -17.96 -0.28
C TYR A 2 -17.21 -16.68 -1.07
N ASP A 3 -16.04 -16.07 -0.85
CA ASP A 3 -15.49 -15.00 -1.67
C ASP A 3 -14.11 -15.44 -2.14
N ILE A 4 -13.85 -15.39 -3.45
CA ILE A 4 -12.59 -15.85 -4.05
C ILE A 4 -12.03 -14.74 -4.93
N GLU A 5 -10.86 -14.23 -4.55
CA GLU A 5 -10.18 -13.15 -5.25
C GLU A 5 -8.81 -13.54 -5.78
N MET A 6 -8.52 -13.14 -7.01
CA MET A 6 -7.18 -13.26 -7.62
C MET A 6 -6.39 -11.97 -7.37
N GLN A 7 -5.16 -12.10 -6.84
CA GLN A 7 -4.29 -10.96 -6.53
C GLN A 7 -2.94 -11.10 -7.22
N THR A 8 -2.66 -10.20 -8.16
CA THR A 8 -1.38 -10.19 -8.90
C THR A 8 -0.38 -9.19 -8.32
N THR A 9 -0.86 -8.16 -7.63
CA THR A 9 -0.03 -7.12 -6.99
C THR A 9 0.02 -7.33 -5.49
N LYS A 10 1.21 -7.28 -4.90
CA LYS A 10 1.40 -7.45 -3.46
C LYS A 10 0.85 -6.25 -2.71
N MET A 11 -0.25 -6.46 -2.00
CA MET A 11 -0.90 -5.49 -1.12
C MET A 11 -0.79 -5.94 0.33
N ARG A 12 -0.26 -5.08 1.21
CA ARG A 12 -0.13 -5.37 2.66
C ARG A 12 -1.48 -5.39 3.38
N GLU A 13 -2.50 -4.78 2.77
CA GLU A 13 -3.83 -4.58 3.36
C GLU A 13 -4.79 -5.76 3.11
N LEU A 14 -4.38 -6.82 2.41
CA LEU A 14 -5.24 -7.99 2.17
C LEU A 14 -5.85 -8.58 3.46
N PRO A 15 -5.15 -8.66 4.61
CA PRO A 15 -5.77 -9.09 5.86
C PRO A 15 -6.88 -8.15 6.35
N LEU A 16 -6.78 -6.85 6.08
CA LEU A 16 -7.85 -5.88 6.41
C LEU A 16 -9.02 -6.01 5.43
N ARG A 17 -8.74 -6.25 4.14
CA ARG A 17 -9.79 -6.53 3.14
C ARG A 17 -10.55 -7.80 3.48
N SER A 18 -9.88 -8.87 3.94
CA SER A 18 -10.59 -10.09 4.35
C SER A 18 -11.59 -9.84 5.47
N ARG A 19 -11.22 -8.98 6.44
CA ARG A 19 -12.13 -8.59 7.52
C ARG A 19 -13.37 -7.87 7.01
N TYR A 20 -13.20 -6.96 6.04
CA TYR A 20 -14.29 -6.24 5.39
C TYR A 20 -15.23 -7.21 4.65
N TYR A 21 -14.70 -8.11 3.82
CA TYR A 21 -15.49 -9.09 3.08
C TYR A 21 -16.28 -10.05 3.98
N HIS A 22 -15.69 -10.48 5.09
CA HIS A 22 -16.42 -11.26 6.09
C HIS A 22 -17.62 -10.48 6.65
N SER A 23 -17.42 -9.19 6.96
CA SER A 23 -18.50 -8.34 7.47
C SER A 23 -19.63 -8.15 6.44
N GLU A 24 -19.29 -7.96 5.17
CA GLU A 24 -20.28 -7.88 4.10
C GLU A 24 -21.05 -9.19 3.95
N MET A 25 -20.35 -10.34 3.86
CA MET A 25 -21.00 -11.64 3.77
C MET A 25 -21.95 -11.90 4.94
N ASP A 26 -21.55 -11.55 6.16
CA ASP A 26 -22.40 -11.74 7.35
C ASP A 26 -23.64 -10.84 7.31
N SER A 27 -23.49 -9.59 6.84
CA SER A 27 -24.62 -8.66 6.67
C SER A 27 -25.66 -9.12 5.64
N TYR A 28 -25.21 -9.87 4.61
CA TYR A 28 -26.13 -10.46 3.62
C TYR A 28 -26.77 -11.77 4.08
N GLN A 29 -26.21 -12.44 5.07
CA GLN A 29 -26.68 -13.75 5.53
C GLN A 29 -27.77 -13.68 6.59
N ILE A 30 -27.88 -12.56 7.30
CA ILE A 30 -28.81 -12.41 8.43
C ILE A 30 -29.58 -11.10 8.31
N ALA A 31 -30.89 -11.18 8.38
CA ALA A 31 -31.78 -10.01 8.43
C ALA A 31 -31.99 -9.52 9.87
N GLU A 32 -32.51 -8.31 10.00
CA GLU A 32 -32.87 -7.74 11.30
C GLU A 32 -33.88 -8.64 12.03
N GLY A 33 -33.56 -9.00 13.28
CA GLY A 33 -34.37 -9.87 14.12
C GLY A 33 -34.11 -11.37 13.95
N GLU A 34 -33.27 -11.79 13.02
CA GLU A 34 -32.89 -13.19 12.88
C GLU A 34 -31.88 -13.64 13.95
N LYS A 35 -31.85 -14.95 14.21
CA LYS A 35 -30.92 -15.53 15.20
C LYS A 35 -29.52 -15.67 14.62
N TYR A 36 -28.49 -15.26 15.35
CA TYR A 36 -27.07 -15.43 14.97
C TYR A 36 -26.66 -16.88 14.65
N GLY A 37 -27.37 -17.87 15.22
CA GLY A 37 -27.15 -19.28 14.88
C GLY A 37 -27.41 -19.64 13.41
N ASN A 38 -28.12 -18.81 12.67
CA ASN A 38 -28.39 -18.94 11.23
C ASN A 38 -27.17 -18.55 10.36
N LEU A 39 -26.18 -17.85 10.91
CA LEU A 39 -24.95 -17.51 10.19
C LEU A 39 -24.28 -18.78 9.67
N LYS A 40 -24.04 -18.82 8.38
CA LYS A 40 -23.34 -19.90 7.69
C LYS A 40 -21.82 -19.65 7.74
N HIS A 41 -21.05 -20.61 7.24
CA HIS A 41 -19.60 -20.39 7.07
C HIS A 41 -19.34 -19.19 6.18
N SER A 42 -18.43 -18.33 6.63
CA SER A 42 -17.88 -17.18 5.89
C SER A 42 -16.42 -17.49 5.55
N ILE A 43 -16.12 -17.70 4.26
CA ILE A 43 -14.80 -18.12 3.80
C ILE A 43 -14.32 -17.15 2.74
N VAL A 44 -13.20 -16.46 3.02
CA VAL A 44 -12.52 -15.58 2.07
C VAL A 44 -11.23 -16.23 1.60
N ILE A 45 -11.04 -16.33 0.29
CA ILE A 45 -9.90 -16.98 -0.34
C ILE A 45 -9.19 -15.99 -1.26
N PHE A 46 -7.95 -15.65 -0.94
CA PHE A 46 -7.08 -14.89 -1.84
C PHE A 46 -6.13 -15.83 -2.58
N VAL A 47 -6.18 -15.83 -3.90
CA VAL A 47 -5.23 -16.56 -4.75
C VAL A 47 -4.18 -15.56 -5.24
N CYS A 48 -2.95 -15.67 -4.74
CA CYS A 48 -1.88 -14.70 -4.92
C CYS A 48 -0.74 -15.29 -5.78
N ASN A 49 -0.18 -14.47 -6.68
CA ASN A 49 1.07 -14.82 -7.38
C ASN A 49 2.34 -14.45 -6.58
N PHE A 50 2.19 -14.08 -5.32
CA PHE A 50 3.25 -13.71 -4.38
C PHE A 50 3.00 -14.34 -3.02
N ASP A 51 4.05 -14.47 -2.21
CA ASP A 51 3.95 -14.90 -0.81
C ASP A 51 3.80 -13.69 0.12
N LEU A 52 2.62 -13.51 0.68
CA LEU A 52 2.32 -12.40 1.60
C LEU A 52 3.11 -12.52 2.91
N PHE A 53 3.32 -13.75 3.39
CA PHE A 53 3.92 -14.05 4.69
C PHE A 53 5.40 -14.47 4.63
N ALA A 54 5.95 -14.64 3.42
CA ALA A 54 7.34 -14.99 3.18
C ALA A 54 7.80 -16.29 3.89
N LYS A 55 6.92 -17.31 3.97
CA LYS A 55 7.21 -18.63 4.56
C LYS A 55 7.22 -19.76 3.53
N ASN A 56 7.12 -19.43 2.25
CA ASN A 56 7.15 -20.36 1.12
C ASN A 56 6.10 -21.48 1.17
N ARG A 57 4.96 -21.26 1.84
CA ARG A 57 3.84 -22.21 1.83
C ARG A 57 2.88 -21.90 0.69
N SER A 58 2.27 -22.91 0.10
CA SER A 58 1.20 -22.73 -0.89
C SER A 58 -0.13 -22.34 -0.27
N VAL A 59 -0.38 -22.71 0.99
CA VAL A 59 -1.64 -22.43 1.68
C VAL A 59 -1.36 -21.89 3.06
N TYR A 60 -2.03 -20.81 3.42
CA TYR A 60 -2.09 -20.23 4.76
C TYR A 60 -3.56 -20.12 5.15
N THR A 61 -3.97 -20.84 6.17
CA THR A 61 -5.34 -20.80 6.70
C THR A 61 -5.35 -20.10 8.05
N PHE A 62 -6.24 -19.13 8.20
CA PHE A 62 -6.44 -18.37 9.43
C PHE A 62 -7.84 -18.63 9.96
N GLU A 63 -7.89 -19.00 11.23
CA GLU A 63 -9.10 -19.21 12.04
C GLU A 63 -8.90 -18.57 13.40
N SER A 64 -9.99 -18.29 14.09
CA SER A 64 -9.94 -17.71 15.45
C SER A 64 -9.61 -18.79 16.46
N ILE A 65 -8.47 -18.65 17.14
CA ILE A 65 -8.04 -19.56 18.21
C ILE A 65 -7.82 -18.78 19.51
N CYS A 66 -7.93 -19.45 20.65
CA CYS A 66 -7.56 -18.88 21.95
C CYS A 66 -6.04 -18.74 22.03
N ARG A 67 -5.55 -17.55 22.40
CA ARG A 67 -4.11 -17.30 22.51
C ARG A 67 -3.46 -18.02 23.69
N GLU A 68 -4.21 -18.15 24.76
CA GLU A 68 -3.78 -18.78 26.02
C GLU A 68 -3.76 -20.31 25.90
N ASP A 69 -4.59 -20.86 24.99
CA ASP A 69 -4.66 -22.29 24.70
C ASP A 69 -5.02 -22.48 23.22
N THR A 70 -4.03 -22.80 22.40
CA THR A 70 -4.18 -22.89 20.94
C THR A 70 -4.97 -24.11 20.44
N GLU A 71 -5.35 -25.05 21.34
CA GLU A 71 -6.24 -26.17 21.00
C GLU A 71 -7.73 -25.73 21.03
N ILE A 72 -8.04 -24.60 21.66
CA ILE A 72 -9.39 -24.05 21.72
C ILE A 72 -9.66 -23.18 20.50
N HIS A 73 -10.54 -23.66 19.63
CA HIS A 73 -11.04 -22.90 18.47
C HIS A 73 -12.34 -22.18 18.82
N LEU A 74 -12.48 -20.90 18.39
CA LEU A 74 -13.67 -20.10 18.67
C LEU A 74 -14.94 -20.64 17.98
N GLN A 75 -14.78 -21.42 16.91
CA GLN A 75 -15.88 -22.03 16.13
C GLN A 75 -16.90 -21.02 15.56
N ASP A 76 -16.41 -19.80 15.26
CA ASP A 76 -17.18 -18.68 14.70
C ASP A 76 -17.56 -18.88 13.22
N LYS A 77 -17.25 -20.04 12.64
CA LYS A 77 -17.50 -20.40 11.23
C LYS A 77 -16.81 -19.47 10.22
N ARG A 78 -15.81 -18.72 10.67
CA ARG A 78 -15.04 -17.79 9.86
C ARG A 78 -13.67 -18.37 9.48
N LYS A 79 -13.31 -18.24 8.20
CA LYS A 79 -12.03 -18.75 7.70
C LYS A 79 -11.47 -17.83 6.61
N THR A 80 -10.21 -17.41 6.75
CA THR A 80 -9.47 -16.69 5.70
C THR A 80 -8.34 -17.56 5.17
N ILE A 81 -8.28 -17.73 3.85
CA ILE A 81 -7.29 -18.59 3.19
C ILE A 81 -6.49 -17.75 2.20
N PHE A 82 -5.17 -17.76 2.34
CA PHE A 82 -4.27 -17.22 1.34
C PHE A 82 -3.58 -18.36 0.60
N ILE A 83 -3.74 -18.38 -0.70
CA ILE A 83 -3.13 -19.36 -1.59
C ILE A 83 -2.01 -18.68 -2.36
N ASN A 84 -0.77 -19.15 -2.18
CA ASN A 84 0.39 -18.69 -2.92
C ASN A 84 0.67 -19.66 -4.06
N ILE A 85 0.45 -19.27 -5.32
CA ILE A 85 0.65 -20.12 -6.49
C ILE A 85 2.14 -20.52 -6.70
N ASN A 86 3.07 -19.80 -6.08
CA ASN A 86 4.51 -20.04 -6.17
C ASN A 86 5.08 -20.78 -4.95
N GLY A 87 4.25 -21.11 -3.95
CA GLY A 87 4.69 -21.78 -2.72
C GLY A 87 5.09 -23.24 -2.92
N SER A 88 5.69 -23.83 -1.88
CA SER A 88 6.00 -25.26 -1.82
C SER A 88 4.75 -26.11 -1.94
N ARG A 89 4.82 -27.21 -2.67
CA ARG A 89 3.74 -28.21 -2.82
C ARG A 89 3.72 -29.23 -1.68
N GLU A 90 4.65 -29.13 -0.75
CA GLU A 90 4.71 -30.04 0.40
C GLU A 90 3.43 -29.95 1.24
N GLY A 91 2.78 -31.12 1.48
CA GLY A 91 1.52 -31.20 2.22
C GLY A 91 0.29 -30.64 1.50
N VAL A 92 0.41 -30.22 0.23
CA VAL A 92 -0.71 -29.72 -0.57
C VAL A 92 -1.47 -30.90 -1.19
N PRO A 93 -2.83 -30.96 -1.12
CA PRO A 93 -3.61 -31.97 -1.84
C PRO A 93 -3.29 -31.96 -3.33
N LYS A 94 -3.27 -33.15 -3.94
CA LYS A 94 -2.84 -33.33 -5.34
C LYS A 94 -3.67 -32.49 -6.31
N GLU A 95 -4.97 -32.44 -6.12
CA GLU A 95 -5.92 -31.67 -6.93
C GLU A 95 -5.62 -30.18 -6.86
N LEU A 96 -5.33 -29.66 -5.66
CA LEU A 96 -4.94 -28.27 -5.48
C LEU A 96 -3.56 -28.01 -6.10
N ALA A 97 -2.60 -28.92 -5.98
CA ALA A 97 -1.29 -28.78 -6.61
C ALA A 97 -1.41 -28.65 -8.14
N HIS A 98 -2.24 -29.50 -8.80
CA HIS A 98 -2.52 -29.42 -10.23
C HIS A 98 -3.12 -28.06 -10.62
N LEU A 99 -4.08 -27.55 -9.83
CA LEU A 99 -4.65 -26.22 -10.09
C LEU A 99 -3.60 -25.11 -9.97
N LEU A 100 -2.77 -25.14 -8.92
CA LEU A 100 -1.73 -24.13 -8.73
C LEU A 100 -0.67 -24.15 -9.83
N ASP A 101 -0.31 -25.35 -10.30
CA ASP A 101 0.64 -25.52 -11.40
C ASP A 101 0.03 -25.02 -12.71
N TYR A 102 -1.25 -25.30 -12.96
CA TYR A 102 -1.99 -24.76 -14.10
C TYR A 102 -2.05 -23.23 -14.05
N LEU A 103 -2.37 -22.63 -12.90
CA LEU A 103 -2.40 -21.18 -12.74
C LEU A 103 -1.04 -20.52 -13.03
N LYS A 104 0.05 -21.21 -12.70
CA LYS A 104 1.43 -20.77 -12.93
C LYS A 104 1.89 -20.96 -14.38
N THR A 105 1.65 -22.14 -14.96
CA THR A 105 2.22 -22.53 -16.25
C THR A 105 1.25 -22.40 -17.43
N LYS A 106 -0.06 -22.28 -17.14
CA LYS A 106 -1.15 -22.34 -18.12
C LYS A 106 -1.21 -23.65 -18.89
N THR A 107 -0.63 -24.73 -18.32
CA THR A 107 -0.62 -26.06 -18.90
C THR A 107 -1.48 -26.99 -18.04
N PRO A 108 -2.61 -27.54 -18.54
CA PRO A 108 -3.43 -28.49 -17.82
C PRO A 108 -2.66 -29.80 -17.55
N THR A 109 -2.90 -30.39 -16.38
CA THR A 109 -2.26 -31.64 -15.97
C THR A 109 -3.23 -32.69 -15.42
N ASP A 110 -4.52 -32.34 -15.33
CA ASP A 110 -5.59 -33.24 -14.93
C ASP A 110 -6.92 -32.87 -15.58
N GLY A 111 -7.93 -33.74 -15.47
CA GLY A 111 -9.22 -33.50 -16.10
C GLY A 111 -10.00 -32.29 -15.56
N PHE A 112 -9.68 -31.76 -14.37
CA PHE A 112 -10.26 -30.52 -13.88
C PHE A 112 -9.64 -29.32 -14.58
N THR A 113 -8.33 -29.23 -14.63
CA THR A 113 -7.59 -28.14 -15.28
C THR A 113 -7.79 -28.15 -16.79
N GLU A 114 -7.99 -29.31 -17.42
CA GLU A 114 -8.40 -29.40 -18.84
C GLU A 114 -9.76 -28.74 -19.11
N ARG A 115 -10.77 -29.05 -18.28
CA ARG A 115 -12.10 -28.42 -18.41
C ARG A 115 -12.02 -26.91 -18.13
N LEU A 116 -11.18 -26.49 -17.19
CA LEU A 116 -10.97 -25.08 -16.88
C LEU A 116 -10.35 -24.35 -18.07
N GLU A 117 -9.32 -24.92 -18.68
CA GLU A 117 -8.69 -24.36 -19.89
C GLU A 117 -9.68 -24.26 -21.05
N GLN A 118 -10.48 -25.30 -21.30
CA GLN A 118 -11.52 -25.26 -22.32
C GLN A 118 -12.49 -24.10 -22.08
N ARG A 119 -12.94 -23.93 -20.82
CA ARG A 119 -13.84 -22.83 -20.48
C ARG A 119 -13.20 -21.45 -20.65
N VAL A 120 -11.93 -21.30 -20.28
CA VAL A 120 -11.15 -20.07 -20.52
C VAL A 120 -11.06 -19.76 -22.02
N LEU A 121 -10.81 -20.77 -22.85
CA LEU A 121 -10.75 -20.60 -24.31
C LEU A 121 -12.10 -20.23 -24.93
N GLU A 122 -13.21 -20.78 -24.43
CA GLU A 122 -14.56 -20.40 -24.83
C GLU A 122 -14.83 -18.91 -24.51
N ILE A 123 -14.58 -18.48 -23.27
CA ILE A 123 -14.76 -17.09 -22.84
C ILE A 123 -13.89 -16.14 -23.67
N ARG A 124 -12.64 -16.51 -23.95
CA ARG A 124 -11.73 -15.69 -24.79
C ARG A 124 -12.20 -15.55 -26.24
N ARG A 125 -13.01 -16.47 -26.74
CA ARG A 125 -13.62 -16.40 -28.08
C ARG A 125 -14.91 -15.60 -28.11
N ASP A 126 -15.52 -15.40 -26.96
CA ASP A 126 -16.73 -14.58 -26.81
C ASP A 126 -16.36 -13.11 -26.99
N THR A 127 -16.88 -12.51 -28.07
CA THR A 127 -16.59 -11.12 -28.43
C THR A 127 -17.24 -10.14 -27.47
N GLU A 128 -18.45 -10.44 -26.98
CA GLU A 128 -19.17 -9.56 -26.04
C GLU A 128 -18.43 -9.47 -24.71
N TRP A 129 -17.97 -10.60 -24.19
CA TRP A 129 -17.18 -10.63 -22.96
C TRP A 129 -15.79 -9.96 -23.12
N ARG A 130 -15.20 -10.09 -24.30
CA ARG A 130 -13.91 -9.44 -24.60
C ARG A 130 -14.06 -7.92 -24.67
N ASP A 131 -15.15 -7.42 -25.23
CA ASP A 131 -15.40 -5.99 -25.34
C ASP A 131 -15.67 -5.36 -23.95
N ASP A 132 -16.42 -6.05 -23.10
CA ASP A 132 -16.61 -5.64 -21.70
C ASP A 132 -15.30 -5.64 -20.89
N TYR A 133 -14.46 -6.66 -21.07
CA TYR A 133 -13.16 -6.74 -20.41
C TYR A 133 -12.20 -5.63 -20.88
N MET A 134 -12.13 -5.39 -22.20
CA MET A 134 -11.33 -4.30 -22.77
C MET A 134 -11.80 -2.93 -22.27
N THR A 135 -13.12 -2.71 -22.17
CA THR A 135 -13.69 -1.47 -21.62
C THR A 135 -13.29 -1.26 -20.16
N LEU A 136 -13.27 -2.31 -19.35
CA LEU A 136 -12.82 -2.25 -17.95
C LEU A 136 -11.33 -1.96 -17.86
N GLU A 137 -10.49 -2.64 -18.65
CA GLU A 137 -9.05 -2.43 -18.71
C GLU A 137 -8.73 -0.97 -19.10
N MET A 138 -9.37 -0.46 -20.16
CA MET A 138 -9.22 0.95 -20.55
C MET A 138 -9.62 1.94 -19.45
N LYS A 139 -10.71 1.67 -18.71
CA LYS A 139 -11.11 2.51 -17.56
C LYS A 139 -10.10 2.45 -16.41
N MET A 140 -9.51 1.29 -16.18
CA MET A 140 -8.47 1.12 -15.15
C MET A 140 -7.19 1.87 -15.53
N ASP A 141 -6.76 1.77 -16.79
CA ASP A 141 -5.60 2.49 -17.32
C ASP A 141 -5.82 4.01 -17.26
N GLU A 142 -7.00 4.47 -17.65
CA GLU A 142 -7.37 5.89 -17.53
C GLU A 142 -7.30 6.39 -16.07
N LYS A 143 -7.82 5.63 -15.13
CA LYS A 143 -7.75 5.96 -13.69
C LYS A 143 -6.32 5.95 -13.16
N TYR A 144 -5.50 5.02 -13.61
CA TYR A 144 -4.09 4.96 -13.24
C TYR A 144 -3.34 6.20 -13.75
N GLU A 145 -3.51 6.56 -15.03
CA GLU A 145 -2.88 7.75 -15.61
C GLU A 145 -3.36 9.05 -14.94
N GLN A 146 -4.66 9.17 -14.66
CA GLN A 146 -5.21 10.31 -13.90
C GLN A 146 -4.55 10.43 -12.52
N GLY A 147 -4.44 9.32 -11.78
CA GLY A 147 -3.79 9.30 -10.46
C GLY A 147 -2.31 9.64 -10.54
N ARG A 148 -1.59 9.17 -11.55
CA ARG A 148 -0.18 9.48 -11.80
C ARG A 148 0.02 10.96 -12.11
N GLU A 149 -0.81 11.53 -12.98
CA GLU A 149 -0.75 12.96 -13.34
C GLU A 149 -1.04 13.85 -12.15
N GLN A 150 -2.08 13.52 -11.38
CA GLN A 150 -2.41 14.26 -10.16
C GLN A 150 -1.28 14.19 -9.14
N GLY A 151 -0.72 13.00 -8.88
CA GLY A 151 0.39 12.83 -7.95
C GLY A 151 1.65 13.60 -8.38
N LEU A 152 1.95 13.63 -9.68
CA LEU A 152 3.06 14.41 -10.22
C LEU A 152 2.83 15.91 -10.02
N LYS A 153 1.62 16.41 -10.31
CA LYS A 153 1.26 17.83 -10.14
C LYS A 153 1.35 18.27 -8.67
N GLU A 154 0.80 17.46 -7.76
CA GLU A 154 0.89 17.72 -6.33
C GLU A 154 2.33 17.70 -5.83
N GLY A 155 3.15 16.73 -6.29
CA GLY A 155 4.57 16.64 -5.96
C GLY A 155 5.37 17.84 -6.43
N ILE A 156 5.14 18.32 -7.66
CA ILE A 156 5.78 19.51 -8.21
C ILE A 156 5.38 20.75 -7.40
N THR A 157 4.11 20.93 -7.12
CA THR A 157 3.61 22.09 -6.35
C THR A 157 4.26 22.15 -4.96
N LYS A 158 4.22 21.03 -4.22
CA LYS A 158 4.87 20.93 -2.90
C LYS A 158 6.37 21.16 -2.96
N GLY A 159 7.04 20.62 -3.99
CA GLY A 159 8.47 20.81 -4.19
C GLY A 159 8.84 22.26 -4.46
N ILE A 160 8.04 22.98 -5.25
CA ILE A 160 8.24 24.42 -5.52
C ILE A 160 8.02 25.22 -4.24
N GLU A 161 6.92 24.99 -3.50
CA GLU A 161 6.63 25.70 -2.25
C GLU A 161 7.77 25.54 -1.24
N GLN A 162 8.20 24.31 -1.00
CA GLN A 162 9.32 24.01 -0.10
C GLN A 162 10.63 24.64 -0.58
N GLY A 163 10.90 24.60 -1.88
CA GLY A 163 12.09 25.21 -2.47
C GLY A 163 12.10 26.74 -2.35
N ILE A 164 10.96 27.39 -2.51
CA ILE A 164 10.81 28.84 -2.31
C ILE A 164 11.04 29.19 -0.84
N GLU A 165 10.40 28.49 0.09
CA GLU A 165 10.53 28.73 1.53
C GLU A 165 12.00 28.60 1.99
N GLN A 166 12.65 27.50 1.63
CA GLN A 166 14.07 27.29 1.93
C GLN A 166 14.97 28.33 1.26
N GLY A 167 14.66 28.71 0.02
CA GLY A 167 15.42 29.73 -0.72
C GLY A 167 15.32 31.12 -0.08
N ILE A 168 14.14 31.48 0.41
CA ILE A 168 13.93 32.74 1.14
C ILE A 168 14.72 32.74 2.46
N GLU A 169 14.59 31.66 3.25
CA GLU A 169 15.30 31.54 4.53
C GLU A 169 16.81 31.63 4.36
N LEU A 170 17.36 30.87 3.41
CA LEU A 170 18.79 30.92 3.08
C LEU A 170 19.22 32.29 2.56
N GLY A 171 18.40 32.93 1.72
CA GLY A 171 18.67 34.24 1.16
C GLY A 171 18.70 35.34 2.23
N ILE A 172 17.75 35.33 3.17
CA ILE A 172 17.71 36.25 4.30
C ILE A 172 18.96 36.06 5.18
N GLY A 173 19.27 34.81 5.55
CA GLY A 173 20.43 34.48 6.37
C GLY A 173 21.75 34.89 5.71
N GLN A 174 21.93 34.68 4.41
CA GLN A 174 23.11 35.12 3.67
C GLN A 174 23.17 36.64 3.58
N GLY A 175 22.05 37.30 3.28
CA GLY A 175 21.95 38.74 3.23
C GLY A 175 22.36 39.39 4.55
N LEU A 176 21.86 38.87 5.67
CA LEU A 176 22.19 39.36 7.00
C LEU A 176 23.69 39.19 7.32
N ARG A 177 24.28 38.01 7.00
CA ARG A 177 25.72 37.77 7.15
C ARG A 177 26.56 38.78 6.40
N VAL A 178 26.23 39.04 5.16
CA VAL A 178 26.94 40.05 4.33
C VAL A 178 26.80 41.45 4.91
N GLN A 179 25.65 41.83 5.41
CA GLN A 179 25.43 43.14 6.05
C GLN A 179 26.25 43.30 7.32
N ILE A 180 26.21 42.29 8.22
CA ILE A 180 27.00 42.28 9.45
C ILE A 180 28.49 42.45 9.14
N GLN A 181 29.03 41.60 8.24
CA GLN A 181 30.44 41.64 7.85
C GLN A 181 30.86 43.01 7.32
N LYS A 182 30.06 43.63 6.43
CA LYS A 182 30.32 44.99 5.90
C LYS A 182 30.35 46.05 6.99
N LYS A 183 29.47 45.91 8.00
CA LYS A 183 29.37 46.89 9.09
C LYS A 183 30.51 46.71 10.10
N LEU A 184 30.91 45.47 10.40
CA LEU A 184 32.11 45.16 11.17
C LEU A 184 33.36 45.73 10.54
N ASN A 185 33.54 45.58 9.22
CA ASN A 185 34.65 46.14 8.48
C ASN A 185 34.72 47.67 8.48
N LYS A 186 33.58 48.32 8.76
CA LYS A 186 33.46 49.79 8.94
C LYS A 186 33.69 50.22 10.40
N GLY A 187 34.02 49.29 11.32
CA GLY A 187 34.30 49.59 12.72
C GLY A 187 33.05 49.95 13.56
N LYS A 188 31.85 49.52 13.12
CA LYS A 188 30.64 49.72 13.92
C LYS A 188 30.58 48.82 15.12
N SER A 189 30.05 49.30 16.24
CA SER A 189 29.83 48.48 17.44
C SER A 189 28.71 47.48 17.22
N ILE A 190 28.74 46.39 18.01
CA ILE A 190 27.70 45.33 17.95
C ILE A 190 26.31 45.90 18.15
N SER A 191 26.14 46.81 19.10
CA SER A 191 24.86 47.50 19.39
C SER A 191 24.35 48.27 18.18
N GLN A 192 25.25 49.01 17.46
CA GLN A 192 24.88 49.69 16.23
C GLN A 192 24.52 48.73 15.08
N ILE A 193 25.21 47.59 15.00
CA ILE A 193 24.92 46.58 13.99
C ILE A 193 23.57 45.93 14.24
N ALA A 194 23.26 45.60 15.50
CA ALA A 194 22.01 45.04 15.93
C ALA A 194 20.83 45.95 15.60
N ASP A 195 20.93 47.23 15.98
CA ASP A 195 19.92 48.26 15.68
C ASP A 195 19.68 48.41 14.17
N GLU A 196 20.75 48.52 13.37
CA GLU A 196 20.66 48.71 11.92
C GLU A 196 20.22 47.46 11.14
N CYS A 197 20.36 46.25 11.71
CA CYS A 197 19.91 45.01 11.11
C CYS A 197 18.55 44.56 11.63
N GLU A 198 17.97 45.32 12.60
CA GLU A 198 16.73 44.96 13.30
C GLU A 198 16.77 43.62 13.96
N GLU A 199 17.97 43.24 14.50
CA GLU A 199 18.24 41.95 15.15
C GLU A 199 18.73 42.16 16.59
N SER A 200 18.68 41.09 17.40
CA SER A 200 19.24 41.15 18.76
C SER A 200 20.79 41.10 18.73
N GLU A 201 21.44 41.73 19.73
CA GLU A 201 22.90 41.61 19.88
C GLU A 201 23.34 40.15 20.03
N GLU A 202 22.50 39.30 20.66
CA GLU A 202 22.77 37.85 20.83
C GLU A 202 22.83 37.14 19.48
N GLU A 203 21.92 37.43 18.55
CA GLU A 203 21.93 36.85 17.21
C GLU A 203 23.10 37.36 16.37
N ILE A 204 23.46 38.64 16.49
CA ILE A 204 24.65 39.19 15.85
C ILE A 204 25.91 38.47 16.36
N TRP A 205 26.05 38.27 17.67
CA TRP A 205 27.18 37.54 18.26
C TRP A 205 27.22 36.08 17.81
N LYS A 206 26.07 35.42 17.68
CA LYS A 206 25.99 34.05 17.19
C LYS A 206 26.50 33.96 15.76
N ILE A 207 26.03 34.83 14.87
CA ILE A 207 26.49 34.85 13.48
C ILE A 207 27.97 35.14 13.35
N ILE A 208 28.51 36.05 14.15
CA ILE A 208 29.96 36.37 14.17
C ILE A 208 30.77 35.12 14.57
N ARG A 209 30.33 34.41 15.62
CA ARG A 209 31.03 33.19 16.10
C ARG A 209 30.96 32.05 15.08
N GLU A 210 29.76 31.84 14.48
CA GLU A 210 29.56 30.78 13.48
C GLU A 210 30.44 31.01 12.22
N ASN A 211 30.73 32.26 11.87
CA ASN A 211 31.54 32.60 10.70
C ASN A 211 33.03 32.87 11.05
N GLY A 212 33.43 32.76 12.31
CA GLY A 212 34.80 32.94 12.75
C GLY A 212 35.37 34.37 12.56
N TRP A 213 34.48 35.40 12.58
CA TRP A 213 34.93 36.79 12.41
C TRP A 213 35.49 37.35 13.72
N ASN A 214 36.61 38.06 13.61
CA ASN A 214 37.20 38.77 14.74
C ASN A 214 36.57 40.16 14.85
N VAL A 215 36.20 40.56 16.08
CA VAL A 215 35.60 41.86 16.41
C VAL A 215 36.54 42.63 17.33
#